data_c42c8586a59ab0b616248f1bdcfca3d8
#
_entry.id   c42c8586a59ab0b616248f1bdcfca3d8
#
_cell.length_a   1.000
_cell.length_b   1.000
_cell.length_c   1.000
_cell.angle_alpha   90.00
_cell.angle_beta   90.00
_cell.angle_gamma   90.00
#
_symmetry.space_group_name_H-M   'P 1'
#
loop_
_entity.id
_entity.type
_entity.pdbx_description
1 polymer ?
#
loop_
_entity_poly.entity_id
_entity_poly.type
_entity_poly.pdbx_seq_one_letter_code
_entity_poly.pdbx_strand_id
1 'polypeptide(L)'
;MKKVFALVLVLCSPVAFAQDKPPPTVGGKPLVQIKPKDAAAPKAKPQPVAARMLACLDIDDETKERLNCYDAIFPPKPKARVPAPNAVTDCTAFKEEDGRLKCFNSFAEKLPKPPK
;
A
#
# COMPACT_ATOMS: atom_id res chain seq x y z
N MET A 1 -57.02 19.63 -18.16
CA MET A 1 -55.58 19.68 -18.35
C MET A 1 -54.97 20.55 -17.23
N LYS A 2 -54.59 19.93 -16.14
CA LYS A 2 -54.00 20.66 -14.99
C LYS A 2 -52.50 20.47 -14.99
N LYS A 3 -51.81 21.55 -15.31
CA LYS A 3 -50.33 21.60 -15.30
C LYS A 3 -49.89 21.71 -13.86
N VAL A 4 -49.27 20.66 -13.34
CA VAL A 4 -48.65 20.67 -12.03
C VAL A 4 -47.20 21.19 -12.20
N PHE A 5 -46.99 22.41 -11.76
CA PHE A 5 -45.64 22.99 -11.65
C PHE A 5 -44.94 22.35 -10.45
N ALA A 6 -43.96 21.50 -10.72
CA ALA A 6 -43.06 21.00 -9.69
C ALA A 6 -42.06 22.09 -9.36
N LEU A 7 -42.19 22.64 -8.18
CA LEU A 7 -41.27 23.63 -7.61
C LEU A 7 -40.01 22.89 -7.13
N VAL A 8 -38.94 23.01 -7.88
CA VAL A 8 -37.65 22.46 -7.47
C VAL A 8 -37.01 23.44 -6.48
N LEU A 9 -37.08 23.08 -5.21
CA LEU A 9 -36.34 23.76 -4.13
C LEU A 9 -34.89 23.37 -4.22
N VAL A 10 -34.07 24.22 -4.78
CA VAL A 10 -32.63 24.13 -4.72
C VAL A 10 -32.18 24.51 -3.31
N LEU A 11 -31.86 23.53 -2.50
CA LEU A 11 -31.24 23.71 -1.19
C LEU A 11 -29.78 24.10 -1.42
N CYS A 12 -29.51 25.39 -1.37
CA CYS A 12 -28.14 25.90 -1.24
C CYS A 12 -27.60 25.52 0.14
N SER A 13 -26.80 24.47 0.21
CA SER A 13 -26.03 24.17 1.41
C SER A 13 -24.90 25.21 1.53
N PRO A 14 -24.79 25.93 2.66
CA PRO A 14 -23.62 26.79 2.87
C PRO A 14 -22.40 25.90 3.07
N VAL A 15 -21.41 26.07 2.22
CA VAL A 15 -20.08 25.49 2.41
C VAL A 15 -19.51 26.17 3.65
N ALA A 16 -19.43 25.48 4.76
CA ALA A 16 -18.72 25.92 5.92
C ALA A 16 -17.24 26.00 5.57
N PHE A 17 -16.75 27.20 5.31
CA PHE A 17 -15.31 27.44 5.26
C PHE A 17 -14.76 27.12 6.67
N ALA A 18 -13.98 26.06 6.77
CA ALA A 18 -13.19 25.81 7.93
C ALA A 18 -12.24 27.00 8.09
N GLN A 19 -12.51 27.81 9.12
CA GLN A 19 -11.63 28.92 9.47
C GLN A 19 -10.32 28.28 9.90
N ASP A 20 -9.28 28.54 9.14
CA ASP A 20 -7.91 28.30 9.57
C ASP A 20 -7.67 29.07 10.84
N LYS A 21 -7.82 28.41 11.99
CA LYS A 21 -7.40 28.98 13.25
C LYS A 21 -5.90 29.19 13.16
N PRO A 22 -5.40 30.42 13.40
CA PRO A 22 -3.97 30.62 13.45
C PRO A 22 -3.35 29.69 14.49
N PRO A 23 -2.18 29.11 14.23
CA PRO A 23 -1.55 28.19 15.13
C PRO A 23 -1.35 28.85 16.52
N PRO A 24 -1.55 28.13 17.60
CA PRO A 24 -1.35 28.67 18.94
C PRO A 24 0.10 29.13 19.10
N THR A 25 0.26 30.38 19.50
CA THR A 25 1.58 30.95 19.81
C THR A 25 1.76 31.00 21.30
N VAL A 26 2.91 30.61 21.78
CA VAL A 26 3.31 30.74 23.18
C VAL A 26 4.48 31.71 23.27
N GLY A 27 4.31 32.79 24.05
CA GLY A 27 5.37 33.77 24.22
C GLY A 27 5.75 34.58 23.00
N GLY A 28 4.80 34.80 22.06
CA GLY A 28 5.03 35.64 20.84
C GLY A 28 5.90 34.98 19.77
N LYS A 29 6.33 33.75 19.97
CA LYS A 29 7.01 32.96 18.96
C LYS A 29 6.04 31.94 18.38
N PRO A 30 5.91 31.80 17.04
CA PRO A 30 5.13 30.74 16.48
C PRO A 30 5.70 29.42 16.99
N LEU A 31 4.82 28.57 17.56
CA LEU A 31 5.20 27.20 17.80
C LEU A 31 5.61 26.64 16.45
N VAL A 32 6.91 26.40 16.29
CA VAL A 32 7.38 25.64 15.14
C VAL A 32 6.64 24.31 15.23
N GLN A 33 5.61 24.15 14.40
CA GLN A 33 5.12 22.83 14.12
C GLN A 33 6.34 22.08 13.62
N ILE A 34 6.91 21.28 14.49
CA ILE A 34 7.75 20.20 14.02
C ILE A 34 6.77 19.38 13.18
N LYS A 35 6.69 19.73 11.88
CA LYS A 35 6.17 18.82 10.89
C LYS A 35 6.78 17.50 11.31
N PRO A 36 6.00 16.47 11.68
CA PRO A 36 6.60 15.18 11.92
C PRO A 36 7.39 14.93 10.64
N LYS A 37 8.67 15.23 10.73
CA LYS A 37 9.64 14.89 9.73
C LYS A 37 9.39 13.42 9.63
N ASP A 38 8.64 13.07 8.55
CA ASP A 38 8.23 11.71 8.31
C ASP A 38 9.04 10.84 9.22
N ALA A 39 8.40 10.31 10.28
CA ALA A 39 9.20 9.65 11.28
C ALA A 39 10.04 8.71 10.47
N ALA A 40 11.27 9.16 10.18
CA ALA A 40 12.20 8.33 9.48
C ALA A 40 12.29 7.20 10.46
N ALA A 41 11.44 6.21 10.23
CA ALA A 41 11.51 4.95 10.90
C ALA A 41 12.99 4.68 10.93
N PRO A 42 13.62 4.53 12.11
CA PRO A 42 15.06 4.51 12.23
C PRO A 42 15.52 3.74 11.02
N LYS A 43 16.44 4.28 10.22
CA LYS A 43 16.85 3.69 8.95
C LYS A 43 17.31 2.29 9.27
N ALA A 44 16.34 1.39 9.46
CA ALA A 44 16.56 -0.01 9.69
C ALA A 44 17.37 -0.40 8.49
N LYS A 45 18.59 -0.90 8.73
CA LYS A 45 19.45 -1.41 7.66
C LYS A 45 18.56 -2.17 6.70
N PRO A 46 18.58 -1.87 5.39
CA PRO A 46 17.62 -2.47 4.46
C PRO A 46 17.67 -3.98 4.67
N GLN A 47 16.54 -4.53 5.11
CA GLN A 47 16.46 -5.96 5.38
C GLN A 47 16.75 -6.71 4.09
N PRO A 48 17.51 -7.80 4.13
CA PRO A 48 17.75 -8.61 2.95
C PRO A 48 16.41 -9.06 2.34
N VAL A 49 16.35 -9.13 1.03
CA VAL A 49 15.13 -9.50 0.28
C VAL A 49 14.54 -10.81 0.81
N ALA A 50 15.38 -11.78 1.14
CA ALA A 50 14.95 -13.06 1.73
C ALA A 50 14.13 -12.87 3.03
N ALA A 51 14.60 -12.02 3.95
CA ALA A 51 13.89 -11.74 5.19
C ALA A 51 12.54 -11.05 4.94
N ARG A 52 12.47 -10.16 3.96
CA ARG A 52 11.21 -9.51 3.56
C ARG A 52 10.23 -10.50 2.96
N MET A 53 10.70 -11.42 2.12
CA MET A 53 9.85 -12.47 1.55
C MET A 53 9.32 -13.42 2.63
N LEU A 54 10.14 -13.79 3.61
CA LEU A 54 9.71 -14.64 4.73
C LEU A 54 8.64 -13.94 5.58
N ALA A 55 8.75 -12.62 5.79
CA ALA A 55 7.73 -11.84 6.48
C ALA A 55 6.38 -11.85 5.73
N CYS A 56 6.38 -11.95 4.40
CA CYS A 56 5.14 -12.08 3.64
C CYS A 56 4.42 -13.42 3.87
N LEU A 57 5.16 -14.47 4.26
CA LEU A 57 4.55 -15.77 4.62
C LEU A 57 3.75 -15.72 5.92
N ASP A 58 3.99 -14.73 6.78
CA ASP A 58 3.22 -14.56 8.02
C ASP A 58 1.80 -14.02 7.77
N ILE A 59 1.54 -13.51 6.56
CA ILE A 59 0.21 -13.10 6.11
C ILE A 59 -0.54 -14.35 5.66
N ASP A 60 -1.87 -14.39 5.89
CA ASP A 60 -2.70 -15.53 5.49
C ASP A 60 -2.51 -15.91 4.03
N ASP A 61 -2.43 -17.21 3.75
CA ASP A 61 -2.24 -17.72 2.40
C ASP A 61 -3.47 -17.46 1.51
N GLU A 62 -3.24 -17.48 0.21
CA GLU A 62 -4.28 -17.22 -0.80
C GLU A 62 -4.97 -15.85 -0.66
N THR A 63 -4.34 -14.90 0.05
CA THR A 63 -4.88 -13.55 0.22
C THR A 63 -4.19 -12.55 -0.71
N LYS A 64 -4.95 -11.51 -1.06
CA LYS A 64 -4.42 -10.39 -1.84
C LYS A 64 -3.36 -9.60 -1.07
N GLU A 65 -3.48 -9.57 0.24
CA GLU A 65 -2.54 -8.91 1.15
C GLU A 65 -1.16 -9.55 1.07
N ARG A 66 -1.08 -10.88 1.06
CA ARG A 66 0.19 -11.60 0.85
C ARG A 66 0.79 -11.29 -0.52
N LEU A 67 -0.03 -11.28 -1.57
CA LEU A 67 0.44 -10.92 -2.91
C LEU A 67 0.96 -9.48 -2.96
N ASN A 68 0.24 -8.53 -2.37
CA ASN A 68 0.67 -7.14 -2.29
C ASN A 68 2.01 -6.98 -1.55
N CYS A 69 2.23 -7.80 -0.53
CA CYS A 69 3.51 -7.84 0.19
C CYS A 69 4.66 -8.23 -0.74
N TYR A 70 4.48 -9.27 -1.56
CA TYR A 70 5.47 -9.67 -2.56
C TYR A 70 5.64 -8.64 -3.68
N ASP A 71 4.54 -8.09 -4.19
CA ASP A 71 4.53 -7.07 -5.24
C ASP A 71 5.23 -5.76 -4.81
N ALA A 72 5.24 -5.46 -3.50
CA ALA A 72 6.01 -4.35 -2.94
C ALA A 72 7.53 -4.62 -2.96
N ILE A 73 7.95 -5.89 -2.96
CA ILE A 73 9.35 -6.29 -3.08
C ILE A 73 9.75 -6.39 -4.56
N PHE A 74 8.89 -7.01 -5.35
CA PHE A 74 9.08 -7.28 -6.78
C PHE A 74 7.86 -6.78 -7.56
N PRO A 75 7.86 -5.54 -8.05
CA PRO A 75 6.74 -5.00 -8.80
C PRO A 75 6.36 -5.86 -10.01
N PRO A 76 5.07 -6.10 -10.25
CA PRO A 76 4.62 -6.94 -11.35
C PRO A 76 5.03 -6.37 -12.72
N LYS A 77 5.52 -7.24 -13.59
CA LYS A 77 5.91 -6.94 -14.98
C LYS A 77 5.36 -8.02 -15.92
N PRO A 78 4.05 -8.03 -16.15
CA PRO A 78 3.41 -9.10 -16.90
C PRO A 78 3.97 -9.25 -18.32
N LYS A 79 4.21 -10.49 -18.73
CA LYS A 79 4.67 -10.84 -20.07
C LYS A 79 3.62 -11.70 -20.78
N ALA A 80 3.61 -11.65 -22.12
CA ALA A 80 2.69 -12.45 -22.93
C ALA A 80 2.95 -13.97 -22.79
N ARG A 81 4.20 -14.35 -22.59
CA ARG A 81 4.61 -15.73 -22.32
C ARG A 81 5.44 -15.74 -21.04
N VAL A 82 5.04 -16.59 -20.11
CA VAL A 82 5.77 -16.80 -18.87
C VAL A 82 6.54 -18.11 -19.01
N PRO A 83 7.88 -18.07 -19.07
CA PRO A 83 8.69 -19.27 -19.02
C PRO A 83 8.59 -19.91 -17.63
N ALA A 84 8.97 -21.17 -17.51
CA ALA A 84 9.10 -21.79 -16.20
C ALA A 84 10.01 -20.94 -15.31
N PRO A 85 9.56 -20.56 -14.10
CA PRO A 85 10.31 -19.63 -13.25
C PRO A 85 11.57 -20.31 -12.71
N ASN A 86 12.72 -19.78 -13.04
CA ASN A 86 14.02 -20.21 -12.50
C ASN A 86 14.51 -19.34 -11.34
N ALA A 87 14.00 -18.11 -11.27
CA ALA A 87 14.32 -17.15 -10.23
C ALA A 87 13.05 -16.49 -9.70
N VAL A 88 13.09 -16.01 -8.46
CA VAL A 88 11.95 -15.32 -7.84
C VAL A 88 11.49 -14.10 -8.66
N THR A 89 12.40 -13.44 -9.36
CA THR A 89 12.09 -12.31 -10.24
C THR A 89 11.21 -12.70 -11.42
N ASP A 90 11.23 -13.96 -11.85
CA ASP A 90 10.41 -14.45 -12.96
C ASP A 90 8.94 -14.50 -12.59
N CYS A 91 8.62 -14.59 -11.28
CA CYS A 91 7.26 -14.54 -10.79
C CYS A 91 6.52 -13.25 -11.18
N THR A 92 7.25 -12.15 -11.35
CA THR A 92 6.67 -10.86 -11.77
C THR A 92 6.03 -10.90 -13.15
N ALA A 93 6.39 -11.89 -13.98
CA ALA A 93 5.91 -12.03 -15.35
C ALA A 93 4.47 -12.58 -15.46
N PHE A 94 3.96 -13.20 -14.40
CA PHE A 94 2.60 -13.72 -14.38
C PHE A 94 1.57 -12.58 -14.40
N LYS A 95 0.61 -12.64 -15.31
CA LYS A 95 -0.50 -11.69 -15.39
C LYS A 95 -1.52 -11.95 -14.28
N GLU A 96 -1.80 -13.23 -14.05
CA GLU A 96 -2.79 -13.68 -13.10
C GLU A 96 -2.22 -13.60 -11.69
N GLU A 97 -3.01 -12.99 -10.79
CA GLU A 97 -2.63 -12.78 -9.40
C GLU A 97 -2.35 -14.10 -8.69
N ASP A 98 -3.21 -15.11 -8.89
CA ASP A 98 -3.05 -16.44 -8.28
C ASP A 98 -1.78 -17.15 -8.75
N GLY A 99 -1.48 -17.07 -10.05
CA GLY A 99 -0.26 -17.64 -10.61
C GLY A 99 0.99 -16.97 -10.04
N ARG A 100 0.94 -15.64 -9.88
CA ARG A 100 2.04 -14.86 -9.31
C ARG A 100 2.24 -15.18 -7.84
N LEU A 101 1.15 -15.26 -7.07
CA LEU A 101 1.20 -15.60 -5.65
C LEU A 101 1.79 -17.00 -5.42
N LYS A 102 1.30 -18.01 -6.14
CA LYS A 102 1.82 -19.38 -6.06
C LYS A 102 3.31 -19.46 -6.39
N CYS A 103 3.73 -18.71 -7.41
CA CYS A 103 5.13 -18.63 -7.79
C CYS A 103 5.97 -18.06 -6.63
N PHE A 104 5.59 -16.92 -6.06
CA PHE A 104 6.31 -16.32 -4.94
C PHE A 104 6.35 -17.22 -3.71
N ASN A 105 5.24 -17.84 -3.34
CA ASN A 105 5.17 -18.77 -2.22
C ASN A 105 6.18 -19.92 -2.40
N SER A 106 6.27 -20.50 -3.59
CA SER A 106 7.19 -21.62 -3.86
C SER A 106 8.66 -21.25 -3.67
N PHE A 107 9.03 -20.00 -3.91
CA PHE A 107 10.40 -19.52 -3.63
C PHE A 107 10.59 -19.13 -2.17
N ALA A 108 9.61 -18.45 -1.56
CA ALA A 108 9.70 -18.01 -0.17
C ALA A 108 9.78 -19.19 0.81
N GLU A 109 9.03 -20.26 0.58
CA GLU A 109 9.04 -21.47 1.42
C GLU A 109 10.37 -22.22 1.40
N LYS A 110 11.13 -22.08 0.31
CA LYS A 110 12.47 -22.71 0.16
C LYS A 110 13.58 -21.90 0.83
N LEU A 111 13.28 -20.66 1.26
CA LEU A 111 14.28 -19.83 1.92
C LEU A 111 14.61 -20.38 3.32
N PRO A 112 15.88 -20.30 3.73
CA PRO A 112 16.25 -20.69 5.09
C PRO A 112 15.57 -19.76 6.09
N LYS A 113 14.81 -20.34 7.01
CA LYS A 113 14.20 -19.58 8.11
C LYS A 113 15.28 -19.15 9.09
N PRO A 114 15.25 -17.91 9.58
CA PRO A 114 16.20 -17.49 10.61
C PRO A 114 16.03 -18.34 11.85
N PRO A 115 17.10 -18.64 12.57
CA PRO A 115 17.01 -19.33 13.85
C PRO A 115 16.14 -18.50 14.81
N LYS A 116 15.23 -19.18 15.51
CA LYS A 116 14.42 -18.56 16.57
C LYS A 116 15.27 -18.26 17.79
#